data_9707e8c9be27f2f44d4c6baf78deae13
#
_entry.id   9707e8c9be27f2f44d4c6baf78deae13
#
_cell.length_a   1.000
_cell.length_b   1.000
_cell.length_c   1.000
_cell.angle_alpha   90.00
_cell.angle_beta   90.00
_cell.angle_gamma   90.00
#
_symmetry.space_group_name_H-M   'P 1'
#
loop_
_entity.id
_entity.type
_entity.pdbx_description
1 polymer ?
#
loop_
_entity_poly.entity_id
_entity_poly.type
_entity_poly.pdbx_seq_one_letter_code
_entity_poly.pdbx_strand_id
1 'polypeptide(L)'
;MGLIRHMATGDGIGTPRSSVARPCARAPLASLILLCAVCMWCGCGRPSRPDAAAGPVPKPPGPQWFADITEASGIRFTHRTGTNYDMPDQVGSGIALLDFDQDGRLDVYCVQDGRGGAGGRNQLFHQEADGRFRDVSAGSGADLAGRGMGAIAGDIDNDGLPDLVVTEHGAVRLLHNLGGGRFEEIAAEAGIDDPRWAVPASFIDFDRDGWLDLVVGNYVDHDPTQICHDAQGRQDFCAPAAFAPTSTRIWRNVTGRRGAPPRFEDRTEVSGLTRAPGVALGLVCADLDGDGWPDIFCADDGRANRLFINQRDGTFREEAALRGLAFNAMGRPAANMGTAFADCDGDGLGDLFVTHLTEEFHSFFRQDQRGLFTDSVARSGLQDAGWRGTGFGAVFADLDADGWPDLAQVNGLVRRATPGQTPVGDGVDPWWARYAQRAQLFANDGTGRFRDISAANPAFSGEALVGRSLAVGDLDGDGAPDLVTGNLGGPVRVHRNVVPARGHWLKLRLVDPAAGGRDAIGAEAVVVAGGRRHWALLQPATSYLSSHEPALHIGLGKDPGYATVEVSWPDGTKERFAGGTADASVVLRKGTGTRATP
;
A
#
# COMPACT_ATOMS: atom_id res chain seq x y z
N MET A 1 1.67 63.58 -24.22
CA MET A 1 0.38 64.23 -24.34
C MET A 1 -0.55 63.47 -23.44
N GLY A 2 -0.86 63.90 -22.35
CA GLY A 2 -1.42 64.98 -21.57
C GLY A 2 -2.23 64.31 -20.54
N LEU A 3 -1.84 64.31 -19.24
CA LEU A 3 -2.16 65.31 -18.21
C LEU A 3 -3.69 65.54 -18.05
N ILE A 4 -4.29 65.42 -16.91
CA ILE A 4 -4.28 66.21 -15.68
C ILE A 4 -5.36 65.65 -14.77
N ARG A 5 -5.13 65.34 -13.43
CA ARG A 5 -5.49 66.14 -12.23
C ARG A 5 -7.00 66.44 -12.08
N HIS A 6 -7.61 66.43 -10.99
CA HIS A 6 -7.39 66.79 -9.60
C HIS A 6 -8.67 66.56 -8.78
N MET A 7 -8.49 66.41 -7.54
CA MET A 7 -8.94 67.01 -6.26
C MET A 7 -10.29 66.45 -5.73
N ALA A 8 -10.31 65.97 -4.56
CA ALA A 8 -10.03 66.43 -3.18
C ALA A 8 -11.28 67.00 -2.49
N THR A 9 -11.30 66.68 -1.21
CA THR A 9 -12.01 67.30 -0.05
C THR A 9 -13.41 66.76 0.21
N GLY A 10 -13.81 66.53 1.44
CA GLY A 10 -13.26 66.74 2.75
C GLY A 10 -14.25 66.33 3.81
N ASP A 11 -13.71 66.16 4.97
CA ASP A 11 -14.19 66.49 6.30
C ASP A 11 -15.53 65.97 6.86
N GLY A 12 -15.39 65.47 8.11
CA GLY A 12 -16.39 65.60 9.11
C GLY A 12 -16.42 64.44 10.13
N ILE A 13 -15.48 64.37 11.05
CA ILE A 13 -15.55 64.61 12.51
C ILE A 13 -16.83 64.07 13.18
N GLY A 14 -16.64 63.18 14.15
CA GLY A 14 -17.68 62.87 15.11
C GLY A 14 -17.38 61.65 16.03
N THR A 15 -16.45 61.79 16.96
CA THR A 15 -16.53 61.13 18.29
C THR A 15 -17.35 62.01 19.20
N PRO A 16 -18.04 61.58 20.27
CA PRO A 16 -17.37 61.06 21.47
C PRO A 16 -18.16 60.13 22.40
N ARG A 17 -17.37 59.59 23.37
CA ARG A 17 -17.65 59.37 24.81
C ARG A 17 -18.61 58.25 25.20
N SER A 18 -18.06 57.24 25.86
CA SER A 18 -17.79 57.05 27.32
C SER A 18 -19.04 57.00 28.17
N SER A 19 -19.18 55.87 28.87
CA SER A 19 -19.54 55.80 30.30
C SER A 19 -19.63 54.33 30.73
N VAL A 20 -18.84 53.95 31.58
CA VAL A 20 -18.87 53.86 33.05
C VAL A 20 -19.12 52.45 33.51
N ALA A 21 -18.05 51.92 34.02
CA ALA A 21 -18.03 50.75 34.91
C ALA A 21 -18.67 51.09 36.26
N ARG A 22 -19.34 50.16 36.91
CA ARG A 22 -19.43 50.07 38.35
C ARG A 22 -19.40 48.62 38.83
N PRO A 23 -18.69 48.37 39.97
CA PRO A 23 -18.46 47.06 40.53
C PRO A 23 -19.48 46.75 41.66
N CYS A 24 -19.72 45.50 41.93
CA CYS A 24 -20.27 45.01 43.21
C CYS A 24 -19.42 43.86 43.70
N ALA A 25 -18.68 44.10 44.65
CA ALA A 25 -18.79 44.01 46.09
C ALA A 25 -18.52 42.60 46.62
N ARG A 26 -17.36 42.47 47.25
CA ARG A 26 -16.97 41.41 48.18
C ARG A 26 -17.71 41.63 49.52
N ALA A 27 -18.11 40.52 50.16
CA ALA A 27 -18.32 40.47 51.60
C ALA A 27 -17.94 39.09 52.13
N PRO A 28 -17.56 38.99 53.42
CA PRO A 28 -16.47 38.11 53.83
C PRO A 28 -16.87 36.91 54.70
N LEU A 29 -15.86 36.10 55.04
CA LEU A 29 -15.82 35.05 56.06
C LEU A 29 -16.42 35.46 57.41
N ALA A 30 -17.09 34.49 58.03
CA ALA A 30 -17.02 34.36 59.52
C ALA A 30 -17.19 32.90 59.91
N SER A 31 -16.21 32.47 60.63
CA SER A 31 -15.98 31.28 61.45
C SER A 31 -17.18 30.80 62.28
N LEU A 32 -17.30 29.47 62.37
CA LEU A 32 -17.73 28.86 63.64
C LEU A 32 -16.99 27.55 63.87
N ILE A 33 -16.02 27.62 64.82
CA ILE A 33 -15.45 26.48 65.53
C ILE A 33 -16.28 26.35 66.81
N LEU A 34 -16.80 25.19 67.15
CA LEU A 34 -16.81 24.66 68.49
C LEU A 34 -17.27 23.20 68.59
N LEU A 35 -16.38 22.41 69.16
CA LEU A 35 -16.49 21.27 70.05
C LEU A 35 -17.71 20.34 69.97
N CYS A 36 -17.43 19.07 69.90
CA CYS A 36 -17.68 18.10 70.94
C CYS A 36 -16.87 16.82 70.75
N ALA A 37 -15.98 16.56 71.68
CA ALA A 37 -15.33 15.26 71.84
C ALA A 37 -16.26 14.31 72.60
N VAL A 38 -15.97 13.00 72.47
CA VAL A 38 -16.43 11.88 73.31
C VAL A 38 -17.68 11.17 72.77
N CYS A 39 -17.48 10.03 72.12
CA CYS A 39 -18.10 8.77 72.56
C CYS A 39 -17.35 7.56 71.97
N MET A 40 -17.08 6.65 72.82
CA MET A 40 -16.36 5.39 72.71
C MET A 40 -17.02 4.40 71.74
N TRP A 41 -16.14 3.60 71.15
CA TRP A 41 -16.29 2.19 70.80
C TRP A 41 -17.71 1.67 70.48
N CYS A 42 -17.96 1.51 69.18
CA CYS A 42 -18.75 0.39 68.67
C CYS A 42 -18.10 -0.07 67.35
N GLY A 43 -17.67 -1.33 67.32
CA GLY A 43 -17.14 -1.96 66.13
C GLY A 43 -18.21 -2.01 65.04
N CYS A 44 -17.99 -1.23 64.00
CA CYS A 44 -18.73 -1.38 62.75
C CYS A 44 -17.77 -1.84 61.67
N GLY A 45 -18.03 -3.03 61.18
CA GLY A 45 -17.31 -3.61 60.05
C GLY A 45 -17.22 -2.62 58.89
N ARG A 46 -16.07 -2.54 58.28
CA ARG A 46 -15.89 -1.81 57.02
C ARG A 46 -16.93 -2.37 56.03
N PRO A 47 -17.71 -1.51 55.36
CA PRO A 47 -18.48 -1.99 54.23
C PRO A 47 -17.47 -2.51 53.20
N SER A 48 -17.62 -3.79 52.81
CA SER A 48 -16.96 -4.37 51.67
C SER A 48 -17.23 -3.47 50.49
N ARG A 49 -16.16 -2.96 49.86
CA ARG A 49 -16.27 -2.32 48.54
C ARG A 49 -17.05 -3.32 47.67
N PRO A 50 -18.06 -2.86 46.91
CA PRO A 50 -18.65 -3.71 45.91
C PRO A 50 -17.51 -4.15 45.00
N ASP A 51 -17.41 -5.44 44.78
CA ASP A 51 -16.48 -6.03 43.81
C ASP A 51 -16.52 -5.18 42.56
N ALA A 52 -15.37 -4.65 42.15
CA ALA A 52 -15.22 -4.02 40.85
C ALA A 52 -15.77 -5.05 39.84
N ALA A 53 -16.84 -4.70 39.16
CA ALA A 53 -17.41 -5.51 38.10
C ALA A 53 -16.24 -6.02 37.26
N ALA A 54 -16.08 -7.31 37.19
CA ALA A 54 -15.10 -7.95 36.31
C ALA A 54 -15.33 -7.33 34.92
N GLY A 55 -14.31 -6.67 34.40
CA GLY A 55 -14.36 -6.15 33.04
C GLY A 55 -14.79 -7.27 32.10
N PRO A 56 -15.35 -6.95 30.95
CA PRO A 56 -15.83 -7.95 30.01
C PRO A 56 -14.71 -8.98 29.83
N VAL A 57 -15.04 -10.24 30.06
CA VAL A 57 -14.12 -11.39 29.84
C VAL A 57 -13.65 -11.25 28.40
N PRO A 58 -12.33 -11.17 28.14
CA PRO A 58 -11.82 -11.08 26.77
C PRO A 58 -12.43 -12.22 25.97
N LYS A 59 -13.09 -11.88 24.86
CA LYS A 59 -13.60 -12.88 23.91
C LYS A 59 -12.41 -13.73 23.52
N PRO A 60 -12.51 -15.09 23.52
CA PRO A 60 -11.39 -15.93 23.11
C PRO A 60 -10.90 -15.47 21.73
N PRO A 61 -9.59 -15.44 21.48
CA PRO A 61 -9.06 -15.13 20.18
C PRO A 61 -9.71 -16.03 19.13
N GLY A 62 -10.04 -15.47 17.96
CA GLY A 62 -10.59 -16.23 16.84
C GLY A 62 -9.60 -17.31 16.33
N PRO A 63 -9.94 -18.05 15.27
CA PRO A 63 -9.01 -18.99 14.68
C PRO A 63 -7.77 -18.26 14.15
N GLN A 64 -6.64 -18.97 14.15
CA GLN A 64 -5.41 -18.53 13.52
C GLN A 64 -5.55 -18.62 12.01
N TRP A 65 -5.16 -17.56 11.31
CA TRP A 65 -5.24 -17.47 9.84
C TRP A 65 -3.91 -17.74 9.14
N PHE A 66 -2.79 -17.48 9.81
CA PHE A 66 -1.47 -17.62 9.21
C PHE A 66 -0.54 -18.48 10.04
N ALA A 67 0.33 -19.22 9.35
CA ALA A 67 1.50 -19.90 9.91
C ALA A 67 2.77 -19.30 9.31
N ASP A 68 3.77 -18.99 10.13
CA ASP A 68 5.11 -18.62 9.63
C ASP A 68 5.80 -19.89 9.11
N ILE A 69 6.07 -19.91 7.81
CA ILE A 69 6.77 -21.00 7.13
C ILE A 69 8.14 -20.57 6.59
N THR A 70 8.65 -19.42 7.01
CA THR A 70 9.87 -18.80 6.47
C THR A 70 11.04 -19.80 6.43
N GLU A 71 11.31 -20.47 7.53
CA GLU A 71 12.40 -21.46 7.58
C GLU A 71 12.12 -22.67 6.69
N ALA A 72 10.89 -23.18 6.72
CA ALA A 72 10.46 -24.33 5.93
C ALA A 72 10.44 -24.04 4.43
N SER A 73 10.10 -22.80 4.04
CA SER A 73 10.07 -22.36 2.63
C SER A 73 11.45 -22.39 1.98
N GLY A 74 12.54 -22.23 2.75
CA GLY A 74 13.90 -22.15 2.22
C GLY A 74 14.33 -20.75 1.81
N ILE A 75 13.47 -19.72 1.85
CA ILE A 75 13.86 -18.32 1.63
C ILE A 75 14.75 -17.85 2.78
N ARG A 76 15.98 -17.49 2.46
CA ARG A 76 16.99 -17.01 3.42
C ARG A 76 17.51 -15.66 3.01
N PHE A 77 16.63 -14.68 3.02
CA PHE A 77 16.98 -13.30 2.71
C PHE A 77 16.85 -12.43 3.96
N THR A 78 17.87 -11.65 4.25
CA THR A 78 17.85 -10.62 5.28
C THR A 78 18.16 -9.29 4.63
N HIS A 79 17.23 -8.37 4.67
CA HIS A 79 17.46 -7.01 4.19
C HIS A 79 18.47 -6.31 5.10
N ARG A 80 19.51 -5.76 4.49
CA ARG A 80 20.57 -5.01 5.17
C ARG A 80 20.52 -3.58 4.72
N THR A 81 20.59 -2.66 5.65
CA THR A 81 20.56 -1.23 5.38
C THR A 81 21.47 -0.48 6.33
N GLY A 82 21.73 0.79 6.07
CA GLY A 82 22.62 1.63 6.88
C GLY A 82 22.10 1.89 8.30
N THR A 83 23.00 2.41 9.15
CA THR A 83 22.70 2.74 10.55
C THR A 83 23.15 4.15 10.92
N ASN A 84 23.33 5.02 9.92
CA ASN A 84 23.88 6.37 10.08
C ASN A 84 22.84 7.49 9.90
N TYR A 85 21.54 7.16 9.96
CA TYR A 85 20.42 8.07 9.78
C TYR A 85 20.35 8.73 8.40
N ASP A 86 20.88 8.09 7.37
CA ASP A 86 20.64 8.51 6.00
C ASP A 86 19.20 8.13 5.62
N MET A 87 18.42 9.11 5.15
CA MET A 87 16.99 8.93 4.96
C MET A 87 16.62 7.73 4.05
N PRO A 88 17.34 7.42 2.97
CA PRO A 88 17.07 6.22 2.18
C PRO A 88 17.21 4.89 2.93
N ASP A 89 17.97 4.84 4.03
CA ASP A 89 18.13 3.60 4.80
C ASP A 89 16.83 3.12 5.45
N GLN A 90 15.83 4.00 5.61
CA GLN A 90 14.51 3.64 6.16
C GLN A 90 13.44 3.31 5.10
N VAL A 91 13.81 3.34 3.82
CA VAL A 91 12.98 2.95 2.68
C VAL A 91 13.63 1.74 2.02
N GLY A 92 12.86 0.82 1.47
CA GLY A 92 13.40 -0.36 0.79
C GLY A 92 12.75 -1.65 1.27
N SER A 93 13.47 -2.76 1.10
CA SER A 93 13.01 -4.14 1.29
C SER A 93 11.85 -4.57 0.37
N GLY A 94 11.81 -4.07 -0.88
CA GLY A 94 10.80 -4.43 -1.86
C GLY A 94 10.74 -5.92 -2.18
N ILE A 95 9.53 -6.40 -2.54
CA ILE A 95 9.27 -7.80 -2.90
C ILE A 95 8.42 -7.84 -4.17
N ALA A 96 8.78 -8.70 -5.14
CA ALA A 96 7.91 -9.03 -6.25
C ALA A 96 7.64 -10.53 -6.31
N LEU A 97 6.38 -10.89 -6.53
CA LEU A 97 5.94 -12.25 -6.87
C LEU A 97 5.73 -12.33 -8.38
N LEU A 98 6.31 -13.34 -9.00
CA LEU A 98 6.22 -13.57 -10.44
C LEU A 98 6.51 -15.04 -10.75
N ASP A 99 6.05 -15.52 -11.89
CA ASP A 99 6.44 -16.81 -12.47
C ASP A 99 7.43 -16.51 -13.61
N PHE A 100 8.74 -16.37 -13.26
CA PHE A 100 9.72 -15.83 -14.22
C PHE A 100 10.09 -16.80 -15.33
N ASP A 101 9.86 -18.09 -15.16
CA ASP A 101 10.19 -19.14 -16.15
C ASP A 101 8.99 -19.87 -16.71
N GLN A 102 7.77 -19.43 -16.32
CA GLN A 102 6.46 -19.94 -16.77
C GLN A 102 6.24 -21.42 -16.45
N ASP A 103 6.74 -21.87 -15.33
CA ASP A 103 6.52 -23.24 -14.88
C ASP A 103 5.21 -23.40 -14.06
N GLY A 104 4.49 -22.31 -13.85
CA GLY A 104 3.19 -22.26 -13.17
C GLY A 104 3.30 -22.12 -11.66
N ARG A 105 4.47 -21.88 -11.11
CA ARG A 105 4.71 -21.61 -9.70
C ARG A 105 5.19 -20.19 -9.49
N LEU A 106 4.82 -19.60 -8.35
CA LEU A 106 5.24 -18.24 -8.02
C LEU A 106 6.64 -18.24 -7.42
N ASP A 107 7.50 -17.42 -8.02
CA ASP A 107 8.83 -17.11 -7.57
C ASP A 107 8.84 -15.83 -6.74
N VAL A 108 9.93 -15.59 -6.01
CA VAL A 108 10.07 -14.42 -5.14
C VAL A 108 11.34 -13.66 -5.49
N TYR A 109 11.18 -12.37 -5.81
CA TYR A 109 12.30 -11.45 -5.97
C TYR A 109 12.38 -10.50 -4.78
N CYS A 110 13.54 -10.43 -4.12
CA CYS A 110 13.80 -9.61 -2.94
C CYS A 110 14.81 -8.51 -3.24
N VAL A 111 14.44 -7.27 -2.95
CA VAL A 111 15.26 -6.08 -3.19
C VAL A 111 16.13 -5.77 -1.98
N GLN A 112 17.42 -5.45 -2.21
CA GLN A 112 18.41 -5.17 -1.19
C GLN A 112 18.92 -3.74 -1.27
N ASP A 113 19.22 -3.13 -0.11
CA ASP A 113 20.06 -1.95 -0.05
C ASP A 113 21.56 -2.37 -0.05
N GLY A 114 22.19 -2.26 -1.20
CA GLY A 114 23.60 -2.65 -1.39
C GLY A 114 24.62 -1.77 -0.68
N ARG A 115 24.19 -0.70 -0.01
CA ARG A 115 25.06 0.27 0.67
C ARG A 115 25.72 -0.24 1.95
N GLY A 116 25.23 -1.32 2.51
CA GLY A 116 25.75 -1.90 3.76
C GLY A 116 27.18 -2.47 3.71
N GLY A 117 27.97 -2.13 2.69
CA GLY A 117 29.40 -2.40 2.60
C GLY A 117 29.82 -3.87 2.52
N ALA A 118 28.91 -4.79 2.75
CA ALA A 118 29.14 -6.23 2.73
C ALA A 118 28.54 -6.90 1.47
N GLY A 119 28.32 -6.12 0.38
CA GLY A 119 27.92 -6.67 -0.90
C GLY A 119 26.48 -7.22 -0.91
N GLY A 120 25.54 -6.53 -0.27
CA GLY A 120 24.13 -6.87 -0.41
C GLY A 120 23.68 -6.74 -1.86
N ARG A 121 23.09 -7.81 -2.39
CA ARG A 121 22.51 -7.87 -3.73
C ARG A 121 21.08 -8.31 -3.65
N ASN A 122 20.28 -7.91 -4.63
CA ASN A 122 18.95 -8.44 -4.82
C ASN A 122 19.03 -9.96 -4.99
N GLN A 123 17.98 -10.67 -4.59
CA GLN A 123 17.92 -12.12 -4.71
C GLN A 123 16.65 -12.57 -5.41
N LEU A 124 16.82 -13.56 -6.30
CA LEU A 124 15.76 -14.26 -6.99
C LEU A 124 15.67 -15.68 -6.46
N PHE A 125 14.49 -16.04 -5.98
CA PHE A 125 14.19 -17.36 -5.43
C PHE A 125 13.20 -18.07 -6.35
N HIS A 126 13.64 -19.19 -6.94
CA HIS A 126 12.81 -20.08 -7.74
C HIS A 126 12.08 -21.07 -6.85
N GLN A 127 10.78 -21.24 -7.06
CA GLN A 127 10.00 -22.24 -6.35
C GLN A 127 10.13 -23.60 -7.01
N GLU A 128 10.64 -24.56 -6.27
CA GLU A 128 10.78 -25.95 -6.71
C GLU A 128 9.45 -26.72 -6.61
N ALA A 129 9.35 -27.84 -7.29
CA ALA A 129 8.12 -28.66 -7.33
C ALA A 129 7.66 -29.21 -5.95
N ASP A 130 8.53 -29.17 -4.94
CA ASP A 130 8.19 -29.54 -3.56
C ASP A 130 7.67 -28.34 -2.72
N GLY A 131 7.49 -27.18 -3.34
CA GLY A 131 7.02 -25.94 -2.72
C GLY A 131 8.11 -25.15 -1.96
N ARG A 132 9.38 -25.59 -2.04
CA ARG A 132 10.51 -24.89 -1.43
C ARG A 132 11.15 -23.94 -2.44
N PHE A 133 11.76 -22.89 -1.91
CA PHE A 133 12.45 -21.91 -2.72
C PHE A 133 13.97 -22.14 -2.71
N ARG A 134 14.56 -22.03 -3.88
CA ARG A 134 16.02 -22.10 -4.08
C ARG A 134 16.54 -20.76 -4.61
N ASP A 135 17.57 -20.22 -4.00
CA ASP A 135 18.28 -19.04 -4.51
C ASP A 135 18.92 -19.35 -5.87
N VAL A 136 18.49 -18.62 -6.89
CA VAL A 136 18.98 -18.71 -8.28
C VAL A 136 19.60 -17.40 -8.76
N SER A 137 19.89 -16.50 -7.85
CA SER A 137 20.39 -15.14 -8.16
C SER A 137 21.72 -15.14 -8.90
N ALA A 138 22.66 -16.01 -8.48
CA ALA A 138 24.01 -16.01 -9.02
C ALA A 138 24.03 -16.40 -10.51
N GLY A 139 24.42 -15.45 -11.36
CA GLY A 139 24.50 -15.65 -12.81
C GLY A 139 23.16 -15.50 -13.54
N SER A 140 22.08 -15.18 -12.82
CA SER A 140 20.79 -14.84 -13.45
C SER A 140 20.82 -13.46 -14.13
N GLY A 141 21.67 -12.54 -13.69
CA GLY A 141 21.63 -11.13 -14.06
C GLY A 141 20.65 -10.30 -13.24
N ALA A 142 19.82 -10.94 -12.41
CA ALA A 142 18.87 -10.25 -11.53
C ALA A 142 19.48 -9.83 -10.18
N ASP A 143 20.70 -10.28 -9.88
CA ASP A 143 21.43 -10.00 -8.64
C ASP A 143 22.06 -8.58 -8.63
N LEU A 144 21.26 -7.55 -8.80
CA LEU A 144 21.71 -6.17 -8.82
C LEU A 144 22.34 -5.75 -7.49
N ALA A 145 23.34 -4.88 -7.56
CA ALA A 145 23.95 -4.22 -6.42
C ALA A 145 23.69 -2.71 -6.52
N GLY A 146 22.66 -2.23 -5.85
CA GLY A 146 22.25 -0.84 -5.85
C GLY A 146 21.60 -0.45 -4.53
N ARG A 147 21.12 0.79 -4.42
CA ARG A 147 20.29 1.22 -3.29
C ARG A 147 18.81 0.93 -3.60
N GLY A 148 18.48 -0.36 -3.59
CA GLY A 148 17.16 -0.82 -3.99
C GLY A 148 16.05 -0.40 -3.03
N MET A 149 14.91 -0.02 -3.62
CA MET A 149 13.70 0.35 -2.91
C MET A 149 12.62 -0.70 -3.14
N GLY A 150 11.99 -0.72 -4.31
CA GLY A 150 10.89 -1.58 -4.69
C GLY A 150 11.17 -2.40 -5.95
N ALA A 151 10.28 -3.34 -6.24
CA ALA A 151 10.25 -4.07 -7.50
C ALA A 151 8.82 -4.31 -7.97
N ILE A 152 8.62 -4.25 -9.29
CA ILE A 152 7.38 -4.63 -9.95
C ILE A 152 7.67 -5.60 -11.10
N ALA A 153 6.73 -6.51 -11.37
CA ALA A 153 6.82 -7.49 -12.45
C ALA A 153 5.74 -7.25 -13.51
N GLY A 154 6.09 -7.46 -14.79
CA GLY A 154 5.18 -7.38 -15.93
C GLY A 154 5.90 -7.63 -17.23
N ASP A 155 5.22 -8.21 -18.22
CA ASP A 155 5.75 -8.49 -19.57
C ASP A 155 5.65 -7.22 -20.43
N ILE A 156 6.78 -6.52 -20.59
CA ILE A 156 6.81 -5.20 -21.25
C ILE A 156 7.06 -5.26 -22.76
N ASP A 157 7.54 -6.39 -23.26
CA ASP A 157 7.76 -6.57 -24.70
C ASP A 157 6.78 -7.56 -25.35
N ASN A 158 5.79 -7.99 -24.57
CA ASN A 158 4.72 -8.90 -25.00
C ASN A 158 5.25 -10.27 -25.49
N ASP A 159 6.38 -10.76 -24.98
CA ASP A 159 6.94 -12.06 -25.37
C ASP A 159 6.37 -13.22 -24.56
N GLY A 160 5.70 -12.88 -23.45
CA GLY A 160 5.04 -13.79 -22.53
C GLY A 160 5.82 -14.03 -21.26
N LEU A 161 7.07 -13.56 -21.14
CA LEU A 161 7.88 -13.68 -19.93
C LEU A 161 7.79 -12.38 -19.10
N PRO A 162 7.57 -12.45 -17.80
CA PRO A 162 7.56 -11.23 -16.98
C PRO A 162 8.98 -10.67 -16.80
N ASP A 163 9.11 -9.38 -17.07
CA ASP A 163 10.27 -8.56 -16.77
C ASP A 163 10.17 -7.96 -15.37
N LEU A 164 11.25 -7.35 -14.89
CA LEU A 164 11.30 -6.67 -13.60
C LEU A 164 11.74 -5.21 -13.75
N VAL A 165 11.02 -4.30 -13.11
CA VAL A 165 11.53 -2.95 -12.83
C VAL A 165 11.91 -2.87 -11.36
N VAL A 166 13.13 -2.42 -11.08
CA VAL A 166 13.63 -2.18 -9.73
C VAL A 166 13.85 -0.69 -9.55
N THR A 167 13.20 -0.10 -8.56
CA THR A 167 13.41 1.29 -8.18
C THR A 167 14.55 1.40 -7.19
N GLU A 168 15.38 2.43 -7.34
CA GLU A 168 16.56 2.67 -6.52
C GLU A 168 16.66 4.15 -6.11
N HIS A 169 17.42 4.43 -5.07
CA HIS A 169 17.88 5.78 -4.83
C HIS A 169 18.96 6.14 -5.85
N GLY A 170 18.61 6.96 -6.83
CA GLY A 170 19.50 7.42 -7.89
C GLY A 170 19.39 6.66 -9.21
N ALA A 171 18.48 5.69 -9.34
CA ALA A 171 18.25 4.99 -10.61
C ALA A 171 16.87 4.31 -10.67
N VAL A 172 16.46 3.96 -11.87
CA VAL A 172 15.45 2.93 -12.18
C VAL A 172 16.15 1.88 -13.02
N ARG A 173 16.03 0.60 -12.63
CA ARG A 173 16.59 -0.53 -13.37
C ARG A 173 15.49 -1.27 -14.10
N LEU A 174 15.78 -1.70 -15.30
CA LEU A 174 14.91 -2.55 -16.11
C LEU A 174 15.63 -3.85 -16.42
N LEU A 175 15.14 -4.93 -15.83
CA LEU A 175 15.64 -6.29 -16.04
C LEU A 175 14.75 -6.98 -17.06
N HIS A 176 15.22 -7.07 -18.29
CA HIS A 176 14.56 -7.79 -19.38
C HIS A 176 14.79 -9.29 -19.23
N ASN A 177 13.73 -10.06 -19.22
CA ASN A 177 13.74 -11.51 -19.07
C ASN A 177 14.07 -12.18 -20.42
N LEU A 178 15.22 -12.83 -20.50
CA LEU A 178 15.69 -13.51 -21.72
C LEU A 178 15.24 -14.98 -21.78
N GLY A 179 14.43 -15.42 -20.82
CA GLY A 179 14.07 -16.83 -20.64
C GLY A 179 15.20 -17.67 -20.04
N GLY A 180 14.82 -18.87 -19.57
CA GLY A 180 15.78 -19.80 -18.94
C GLY A 180 16.42 -19.26 -17.67
N GLY A 181 15.72 -18.40 -16.93
CA GLY A 181 16.15 -17.82 -15.67
C GLY A 181 17.24 -16.75 -15.81
N ARG A 182 17.33 -16.10 -16.97
CA ARG A 182 18.33 -15.06 -17.24
C ARG A 182 17.69 -13.72 -17.51
N PHE A 183 18.27 -12.69 -16.92
CA PHE A 183 17.86 -11.30 -17.08
C PHE A 183 19.03 -10.45 -17.59
N GLU A 184 18.71 -9.38 -18.31
CA GLU A 184 19.66 -8.36 -18.76
C GLU A 184 19.18 -6.99 -18.29
N GLU A 185 20.06 -6.23 -17.64
CA GLU A 185 19.73 -4.86 -17.24
C GLU A 185 19.90 -3.93 -18.46
N ILE A 186 18.79 -3.31 -18.89
CA ILE A 186 18.72 -2.56 -20.15
C ILE A 186 18.09 -1.16 -20.00
N ALA A 187 17.92 -0.62 -18.78
CA ALA A 187 17.22 0.64 -18.58
C ALA A 187 17.74 1.78 -19.47
N ALA A 188 19.06 1.95 -19.53
CA ALA A 188 19.70 2.99 -20.35
C ALA A 188 19.44 2.78 -21.86
N GLU A 189 19.59 1.55 -22.34
CA GLU A 189 19.34 1.17 -23.72
C GLU A 189 17.85 1.31 -24.08
N ALA A 190 16.98 1.03 -23.12
CA ALA A 190 15.54 1.17 -23.27
C ALA A 190 15.06 2.64 -23.23
N GLY A 191 15.91 3.60 -22.82
CA GLY A 191 15.57 5.00 -22.75
C GLY A 191 14.95 5.41 -21.40
N ILE A 192 15.13 4.60 -20.35
CA ILE A 192 14.75 4.92 -18.98
C ILE A 192 15.96 5.53 -18.27
N ASP A 193 15.87 6.82 -17.91
CA ASP A 193 16.89 7.52 -17.13
C ASP A 193 16.19 8.33 -16.03
N ASP A 194 16.33 7.90 -14.79
CA ASP A 194 15.86 8.63 -13.62
C ASP A 194 16.91 8.64 -12.51
N PRO A 195 17.72 9.72 -12.41
CA PRO A 195 18.75 9.84 -11.38
C PRO A 195 18.19 10.29 -10.02
N ARG A 196 16.86 10.35 -9.86
CA ARG A 196 16.21 10.76 -8.62
C ARG A 196 16.05 9.58 -7.66
N TRP A 197 15.38 9.84 -6.57
CA TRP A 197 15.02 8.79 -5.63
C TRP A 197 13.67 8.17 -6.04
N ALA A 198 13.73 7.14 -6.88
CA ALA A 198 12.60 6.35 -7.29
C ALA A 198 12.14 5.43 -6.16
N VAL A 199 10.83 5.42 -5.83
CA VAL A 199 10.27 4.63 -4.73
C VAL A 199 9.13 3.74 -5.23
N PRO A 200 7.85 4.18 -5.36
CA PRO A 200 6.83 3.32 -5.93
C PRO A 200 6.93 3.31 -7.46
N ALA A 201 6.61 2.18 -8.06
CA ALA A 201 6.42 2.07 -9.49
C ALA A 201 5.15 1.26 -9.80
N SER A 202 4.60 1.44 -11.00
CA SER A 202 3.47 0.66 -11.49
C SER A 202 3.50 0.59 -13.01
N PHE A 203 3.02 -0.53 -13.55
CA PHE A 203 2.69 -0.63 -14.97
C PHE A 203 1.26 -0.16 -15.23
N ILE A 204 1.07 0.45 -16.39
CA ILE A 204 -0.18 1.01 -16.87
C ILE A 204 -0.17 1.01 -18.40
N ASP A 205 -1.29 0.80 -19.05
CA ASP A 205 -1.47 1.06 -20.48
C ASP A 205 -2.32 2.34 -20.60
N PHE A 206 -1.65 3.52 -20.47
CA PHE A 206 -2.38 4.78 -20.29
C PHE A 206 -2.99 5.32 -21.60
N ASP A 207 -2.49 4.91 -22.75
CA ASP A 207 -3.01 5.31 -24.07
C ASP A 207 -3.72 4.19 -24.83
N ARG A 208 -3.84 3.00 -24.19
CA ARG A 208 -4.55 1.83 -24.68
C ARG A 208 -4.01 1.27 -26.00
N ASP A 209 -2.72 1.39 -26.18
CA ASP A 209 -2.06 0.87 -27.38
C ASP A 209 -1.65 -0.62 -27.26
N GLY A 210 -1.90 -1.23 -26.08
CA GLY A 210 -1.62 -2.64 -25.81
C GLY A 210 -0.19 -2.92 -25.34
N TRP A 211 0.55 -1.88 -24.97
CA TRP A 211 1.87 -1.99 -24.35
C TRP A 211 1.82 -1.48 -22.91
N LEU A 212 2.57 -2.12 -22.03
CA LEU A 212 2.69 -1.63 -20.66
C LEU A 212 3.65 -0.44 -20.60
N ASP A 213 3.12 0.70 -20.21
CA ASP A 213 3.87 1.90 -19.87
C ASP A 213 4.35 1.85 -18.43
N LEU A 214 5.32 2.69 -18.07
CA LEU A 214 5.90 2.72 -16.74
C LEU A 214 5.63 4.05 -16.04
N VAL A 215 5.04 3.99 -14.84
CA VAL A 215 4.90 5.11 -13.91
C VAL A 215 5.83 4.90 -12.72
N VAL A 216 6.60 5.93 -12.37
CA VAL A 216 7.48 5.92 -11.19
C VAL A 216 7.22 7.15 -10.34
N GLY A 217 6.88 6.91 -9.07
CA GLY A 217 6.82 7.95 -8.06
C GLY A 217 8.21 8.26 -7.51
N ASN A 218 8.62 9.52 -7.59
CA ASN A 218 9.83 9.99 -6.94
C ASN A 218 9.50 10.59 -5.58
N TYR A 219 10.37 10.33 -4.58
CA TYR A 219 10.10 10.74 -3.20
C TYR A 219 10.48 12.20 -2.99
N VAL A 220 11.71 12.48 -2.62
CA VAL A 220 12.20 13.84 -2.36
C VAL A 220 13.49 14.11 -3.13
N ASP A 221 13.81 15.39 -3.33
CA ASP A 221 15.13 15.83 -3.81
C ASP A 221 16.12 15.75 -2.65
N HIS A 222 16.67 14.53 -2.45
CA HIS A 222 17.45 14.16 -1.29
C HIS A 222 18.84 14.75 -1.31
N ASP A 223 19.17 15.54 -0.27
CA ASP A 223 20.54 16.02 0.00
C ASP A 223 21.17 15.15 1.10
N PRO A 224 22.16 14.29 0.77
CA PRO A 224 22.81 13.41 1.75
C PRO A 224 23.65 14.16 2.80
N THR A 225 23.89 15.46 2.62
CA THR A 225 24.60 16.31 3.59
C THR A 225 23.72 16.88 4.68
N GLN A 226 22.38 16.80 4.50
CA GLN A 226 21.40 17.28 5.46
C GLN A 226 21.39 16.40 6.71
N ILE A 227 21.67 16.98 7.89
CA ILE A 227 21.64 16.29 9.18
C ILE A 227 20.44 16.81 9.98
N CYS A 228 19.62 15.90 10.47
CA CYS A 228 18.46 16.20 11.29
C CYS A 228 18.59 15.67 12.72
N HIS A 229 17.87 16.31 13.65
CA HIS A 229 17.90 15.97 15.07
C HIS A 229 16.48 15.85 15.63
N ASP A 230 16.31 14.96 16.60
CA ASP A 230 15.07 14.85 17.37
C ASP A 230 14.88 16.04 18.35
N ALA A 231 13.74 16.09 19.03
CA ALA A 231 13.44 17.15 19.98
C ALA A 231 14.41 17.21 21.18
N GLN A 232 15.23 16.19 21.39
CA GLN A 232 16.26 16.12 22.42
C GLN A 232 17.66 16.48 21.88
N GLY A 233 17.76 16.90 20.61
CA GLY A 233 19.02 17.27 19.97
C GLY A 233 19.90 16.09 19.56
N ARG A 234 19.38 14.87 19.57
CA ARG A 234 20.10 13.67 19.09
C ARG A 234 19.86 13.50 17.60
N GLN A 235 20.87 13.09 16.85
CA GLN A 235 20.71 12.80 15.43
C GLN A 235 19.61 11.75 15.20
N ASP A 236 18.72 12.02 14.25
CA ASP A 236 17.66 11.11 13.81
C ASP A 236 17.39 11.32 12.31
N PHE A 237 16.58 10.46 11.70
CA PHE A 237 16.20 10.59 10.31
C PHE A 237 15.50 11.93 10.04
N CYS A 238 15.80 12.52 8.89
CA CYS A 238 15.10 13.70 8.42
C CYS A 238 13.63 13.35 8.08
N ALA A 239 12.75 14.31 8.31
CA ALA A 239 11.39 14.23 7.78
C ALA A 239 11.37 14.69 6.31
N PRO A 240 10.43 14.24 5.46
CA PRO A 240 10.35 14.64 4.06
C PRO A 240 10.23 16.15 3.86
N ALA A 241 9.66 16.87 4.81
CA ALA A 241 9.57 18.33 4.79
C ALA A 241 10.93 19.06 4.81
N ALA A 242 12.03 18.39 5.11
CA ALA A 242 13.38 18.94 5.02
C ALA A 242 13.87 19.09 3.58
N PHE A 243 13.17 18.49 2.61
CA PHE A 243 13.59 18.41 1.21
C PHE A 243 12.52 18.96 0.25
N ALA A 244 12.93 19.29 -0.96
CA ALA A 244 12.00 19.70 -2.01
C ALA A 244 11.22 18.49 -2.56
N PRO A 245 9.94 18.70 -2.96
CA PRO A 245 9.18 17.66 -3.65
C PRO A 245 9.72 17.43 -5.06
N THR A 246 9.45 16.24 -5.61
CA THR A 246 9.85 15.85 -6.95
C THR A 246 8.64 15.46 -7.81
N SER A 247 8.84 15.27 -9.11
CA SER A 247 7.75 14.88 -10.01
C SER A 247 7.65 13.36 -10.12
N THR A 248 6.43 12.85 -10.10
CA THR A 248 6.13 11.51 -10.64
C THR A 248 6.44 11.50 -12.13
N ARG A 249 7.01 10.42 -12.62
CA ARG A 249 7.42 10.26 -14.02
C ARG A 249 6.59 9.19 -14.73
N ILE A 250 6.45 9.35 -16.03
CA ILE A 250 5.79 8.39 -16.90
C ILE A 250 6.59 8.20 -18.19
N TRP A 251 6.83 6.96 -18.56
CA TRP A 251 7.45 6.56 -19.82
C TRP A 251 6.46 5.75 -20.62
N ARG A 252 6.24 6.19 -21.85
CA ARG A 252 5.47 5.45 -22.85
C ARG A 252 6.31 4.33 -23.43
N ASN A 253 5.76 3.14 -23.49
CA ASN A 253 6.37 2.02 -24.19
C ASN A 253 6.20 2.19 -25.71
N VAL A 254 7.30 2.24 -26.43
CA VAL A 254 7.33 2.40 -27.90
C VAL A 254 8.03 1.23 -28.58
N THR A 255 8.06 0.08 -27.94
CA THR A 255 8.67 -1.16 -28.48
C THR A 255 8.11 -1.56 -29.84
N GLY A 256 6.78 -1.46 -29.99
CA GLY A 256 6.09 -1.55 -31.30
C GLY A 256 6.14 -2.88 -32.01
N ARG A 257 6.96 -3.85 -31.55
CA ARG A 257 7.04 -5.21 -32.10
C ARG A 257 7.29 -6.21 -30.98
N ARG A 258 6.39 -7.16 -30.85
CA ARG A 258 6.43 -8.24 -29.87
C ARG A 258 7.78 -8.96 -29.83
N GLY A 259 8.34 -9.14 -28.62
CA GLY A 259 9.63 -9.79 -28.39
C GLY A 259 10.83 -9.02 -28.95
N ALA A 260 10.66 -7.74 -29.27
CA ALA A 260 11.78 -6.86 -29.58
C ALA A 260 12.33 -6.26 -28.28
N PRO A 261 13.62 -5.88 -28.25
CA PRO A 261 14.16 -5.20 -27.07
C PRO A 261 13.32 -4.00 -26.67
N PRO A 262 12.90 -3.89 -25.41
CA PRO A 262 12.04 -2.83 -24.91
C PRO A 262 12.57 -1.42 -25.20
N ARG A 263 11.65 -0.50 -25.53
CA ARG A 263 11.95 0.91 -25.80
C ARG A 263 10.92 1.80 -25.14
N PHE A 264 11.38 2.83 -24.47
CA PHE A 264 10.53 3.78 -23.76
C PHE A 264 10.83 5.22 -24.17
N GLU A 265 9.81 6.05 -24.19
CA GLU A 265 9.87 7.49 -24.41
C GLU A 265 9.40 8.22 -23.14
N ASP A 266 10.22 9.12 -22.60
CA ASP A 266 9.81 9.97 -21.47
C ASP A 266 8.70 10.93 -21.88
N ARG A 267 7.52 10.75 -21.29
CA ARG A 267 6.33 11.59 -21.52
C ARG A 267 6.01 12.52 -20.34
N THR A 268 6.85 12.55 -19.33
CA THR A 268 6.60 13.23 -18.05
C THR A 268 6.21 14.70 -18.22
N GLU A 269 6.95 15.45 -19.02
CA GLU A 269 6.68 16.88 -19.24
C GLU A 269 5.39 17.09 -20.02
N VAL A 270 5.25 16.38 -21.14
CA VAL A 270 4.10 16.54 -22.05
C VAL A 270 2.80 16.00 -21.48
N SER A 271 2.88 14.99 -20.61
CA SER A 271 1.72 14.44 -19.90
C SER A 271 1.16 15.40 -18.84
N GLY A 272 1.96 16.39 -18.42
CA GLY A 272 1.55 17.38 -17.42
C GLY A 272 1.80 16.97 -15.96
N LEU A 273 2.40 15.82 -15.69
CA LEU A 273 2.70 15.36 -14.33
C LEU A 273 3.64 16.30 -13.57
N THR A 274 4.54 16.99 -14.28
CA THR A 274 5.46 17.97 -13.70
C THR A 274 4.79 19.19 -13.08
N ARG A 275 3.52 19.46 -13.42
CA ARG A 275 2.77 20.62 -12.91
C ARG A 275 2.36 20.47 -11.44
N ALA A 276 2.37 19.26 -10.93
CA ALA A 276 2.04 18.95 -9.53
C ALA A 276 3.13 18.06 -8.92
N PRO A 277 4.27 18.62 -8.48
CA PRO A 277 5.30 17.87 -7.79
C PRO A 277 4.82 17.42 -6.41
N GLY A 278 5.26 16.23 -5.97
CA GLY A 278 4.86 15.61 -4.72
C GLY A 278 5.99 14.84 -4.04
N VAL A 279 5.62 13.99 -3.11
CA VAL A 279 6.53 13.20 -2.26
C VAL A 279 6.00 11.77 -2.21
N ALA A 280 6.02 11.08 -3.36
CA ALA A 280 5.31 9.82 -3.56
C ALA A 280 5.97 8.65 -2.82
N LEU A 281 5.20 7.93 -2.01
CA LEU A 281 5.56 6.67 -1.38
C LEU A 281 4.63 5.52 -1.77
N GLY A 282 3.41 5.79 -2.23
CA GLY A 282 2.49 4.79 -2.75
C GLY A 282 1.90 5.20 -4.09
N LEU A 283 1.53 4.22 -4.91
CA LEU A 283 0.86 4.40 -6.20
C LEU A 283 -0.34 3.45 -6.31
N VAL A 284 -1.40 3.92 -6.98
CA VAL A 284 -2.46 3.07 -7.51
C VAL A 284 -2.78 3.55 -8.93
N CYS A 285 -2.70 2.62 -9.89
CA CYS A 285 -3.08 2.86 -11.28
C CYS A 285 -4.35 2.07 -11.59
N ALA A 286 -5.47 2.78 -11.77
CA ALA A 286 -6.80 2.20 -11.98
C ALA A 286 -7.72 3.22 -12.65
N ASP A 287 -8.85 2.79 -13.19
CA ASP A 287 -9.94 3.69 -13.59
C ASP A 287 -10.66 4.19 -12.32
N LEU A 288 -10.17 5.31 -11.77
CA LEU A 288 -10.67 5.86 -10.49
C LEU A 288 -11.90 6.76 -10.67
N ASP A 289 -12.20 7.21 -11.88
CA ASP A 289 -13.37 8.05 -12.14
C ASP A 289 -14.50 7.34 -12.93
N GLY A 290 -14.25 6.11 -13.35
CA GLY A 290 -15.22 5.24 -14.01
C GLY A 290 -15.46 5.58 -15.49
N ASP A 291 -14.50 6.29 -16.11
CA ASP A 291 -14.57 6.65 -17.53
C ASP A 291 -13.96 5.59 -18.45
N GLY A 292 -13.39 4.55 -17.85
CA GLY A 292 -12.76 3.41 -18.49
C GLY A 292 -11.28 3.59 -18.79
N TRP A 293 -10.67 4.75 -18.58
CA TRP A 293 -9.25 5.00 -18.78
C TRP A 293 -8.50 4.97 -17.45
N PRO A 294 -7.29 4.43 -17.41
CA PRO A 294 -6.57 4.34 -16.14
C PRO A 294 -6.01 5.70 -15.71
N ASP A 295 -6.22 6.01 -14.44
CA ASP A 295 -5.73 7.18 -13.72
C ASP A 295 -4.54 6.82 -12.84
N ILE A 296 -3.89 7.83 -12.24
CA ILE A 296 -2.73 7.64 -11.35
C ILE A 296 -2.99 8.34 -10.03
N PHE A 297 -3.16 7.57 -8.96
CA PHE A 297 -3.16 8.09 -7.58
C PHE A 297 -1.76 7.99 -6.99
N CYS A 298 -1.30 9.07 -6.33
CA CYS A 298 -0.04 9.12 -5.58
C CYS A 298 -0.31 9.42 -4.11
N ALA A 299 0.09 8.52 -3.22
CA ALA A 299 0.14 8.77 -1.79
C ALA A 299 1.40 9.56 -1.44
N ASP A 300 1.23 10.82 -1.02
CA ASP A 300 2.32 11.78 -0.83
C ASP A 300 2.61 12.00 0.67
N ASP A 301 3.81 11.66 1.12
CA ASP A 301 4.22 11.72 2.53
C ASP A 301 4.27 13.15 3.07
N GLY A 302 3.42 13.44 4.06
CA GLY A 302 3.33 14.75 4.70
C GLY A 302 2.73 15.86 3.83
N ARG A 303 2.15 15.52 2.68
CA ARG A 303 1.52 16.45 1.74
C ARG A 303 0.13 15.98 1.33
N ALA A 304 -0.59 16.86 0.61
CA ALA A 304 -1.82 16.46 -0.07
C ALA A 304 -1.50 15.36 -1.10
N ASN A 305 -2.29 14.28 -1.11
CA ASN A 305 -2.20 13.30 -2.17
C ASN A 305 -2.53 13.91 -3.52
N ARG A 306 -2.04 13.30 -4.58
CA ARG A 306 -2.34 13.68 -5.96
C ARG A 306 -3.13 12.59 -6.66
N LEU A 307 -4.06 13.01 -7.50
CA LEU A 307 -4.80 12.14 -8.40
C LEU A 307 -4.76 12.74 -9.81
N PHE A 308 -4.08 12.08 -10.69
CA PHE A 308 -3.94 12.48 -12.09
C PHE A 308 -4.97 11.73 -12.93
N ILE A 309 -6.02 12.44 -13.36
CA ILE A 309 -7.08 11.93 -14.22
C ILE A 309 -6.65 11.97 -15.67
N ASN A 310 -6.73 10.84 -16.34
CA ASN A 310 -6.38 10.65 -17.75
C ASN A 310 -7.34 11.44 -18.66
N GLN A 311 -6.80 12.30 -19.52
CA GLN A 311 -7.59 13.12 -20.43
C GLN A 311 -7.82 12.44 -21.81
N ARG A 312 -7.39 11.17 -21.97
CA ARG A 312 -7.54 10.35 -23.19
C ARG A 312 -6.78 10.89 -24.42
N ASP A 313 -5.88 11.82 -24.20
CA ASP A 313 -5.04 12.42 -25.24
C ASP A 313 -3.54 12.34 -24.91
N GLY A 314 -3.19 11.49 -23.93
CA GLY A 314 -1.84 11.31 -23.41
C GLY A 314 -1.43 12.35 -22.36
N THR A 315 -2.38 13.18 -21.89
CA THR A 315 -2.18 14.13 -20.80
C THR A 315 -3.02 13.76 -19.58
N PHE A 316 -2.63 14.32 -18.43
CA PHE A 316 -3.32 14.11 -17.16
C PHE A 316 -3.61 15.43 -16.48
N ARG A 317 -4.70 15.47 -15.68
CA ARG A 317 -5.09 16.60 -14.87
C ARG A 317 -5.19 16.21 -13.41
N GLU A 318 -4.52 16.97 -12.53
CA GLU A 318 -4.57 16.74 -11.09
C GLU A 318 -5.93 17.15 -10.51
N GLU A 319 -6.64 16.22 -9.84
CA GLU A 319 -8.00 16.42 -9.33
C GLU A 319 -8.22 15.86 -7.91
N ALA A 320 -7.20 15.50 -7.15
CA ALA A 320 -7.37 14.86 -5.84
C ALA A 320 -8.26 15.65 -4.89
N ALA A 321 -8.10 16.98 -4.84
CA ALA A 321 -8.92 17.85 -3.99
C ALA A 321 -10.39 17.89 -4.43
N LEU A 322 -10.66 17.84 -5.72
CA LEU A 322 -12.02 17.85 -6.27
C LEU A 322 -12.73 16.51 -6.01
N ARG A 323 -11.97 15.42 -5.94
CA ARG A 323 -12.50 14.06 -5.81
C ARG A 323 -12.43 13.51 -4.39
N GLY A 324 -11.96 14.30 -3.41
CA GLY A 324 -11.96 13.94 -2.00
C GLY A 324 -10.78 13.09 -1.54
N LEU A 325 -9.73 12.90 -2.37
CA LEU A 325 -8.56 12.06 -2.07
C LEU A 325 -7.34 12.84 -1.55
N ALA A 326 -7.34 14.18 -1.63
CA ALA A 326 -6.17 15.00 -1.28
C ALA A 326 -5.82 14.99 0.20
N PHE A 327 -6.82 14.86 1.08
CA PHE A 327 -6.69 15.07 2.51
C PHE A 327 -7.44 13.99 3.32
N ASN A 328 -7.03 13.79 4.56
CA ASN A 328 -7.73 12.92 5.50
C ASN A 328 -9.10 13.51 5.93
N ALA A 329 -9.88 12.78 6.72
CA ALA A 329 -11.21 13.18 7.19
C ALA A 329 -11.26 14.53 7.93
N MET A 330 -10.11 15.03 8.41
CA MET A 330 -9.99 16.35 9.07
C MET A 330 -9.58 17.47 8.10
N GLY A 331 -9.50 17.21 6.80
CA GLY A 331 -9.06 18.16 5.78
C GLY A 331 -7.57 18.53 5.87
N ARG A 332 -6.73 17.61 6.36
CA ARG A 332 -5.28 17.82 6.53
C ARG A 332 -4.47 16.83 5.71
N PRO A 333 -3.28 17.25 5.23
CA PRO A 333 -2.28 16.30 4.74
C PRO A 333 -1.90 15.33 5.86
N ALA A 334 -1.52 14.11 5.49
CA ALA A 334 -1.01 13.10 6.39
C ALA A 334 0.28 12.49 5.81
N ALA A 335 1.01 11.71 6.59
CA ALA A 335 2.17 10.96 6.11
C ALA A 335 1.67 9.72 5.36
N ASN A 336 1.36 9.91 4.08
CA ASN A 336 0.78 8.88 3.22
C ASN A 336 1.88 7.95 2.69
N MET A 337 1.73 6.63 2.89
CA MET A 337 2.76 5.64 2.56
C MET A 337 2.21 4.51 1.69
N GLY A 338 1.89 3.35 2.26
CA GLY A 338 1.34 2.22 1.49
C GLY A 338 -0.14 2.39 1.13
N THR A 339 -0.55 1.69 0.11
CA THR A 339 -1.92 1.74 -0.43
C THR A 339 -2.50 0.34 -0.55
N ALA A 340 -3.83 0.20 -0.42
CA ALA A 340 -4.55 -0.99 -0.83
C ALA A 340 -5.86 -0.55 -1.52
N PHE A 341 -6.29 -1.29 -2.56
CA PHE A 341 -7.44 -0.91 -3.37
C PHE A 341 -8.30 -2.12 -3.70
N ALA A 342 -9.57 -2.12 -3.26
CA ALA A 342 -10.56 -3.15 -3.54
C ALA A 342 -11.98 -2.65 -3.25
N ASP A 343 -12.99 -3.34 -3.75
CA ASP A 343 -14.41 -3.14 -3.39
C ASP A 343 -14.68 -3.83 -2.03
N CYS A 344 -14.71 -3.05 -0.95
CA CYS A 344 -14.80 -3.58 0.41
C CYS A 344 -16.21 -3.76 0.92
N ASP A 345 -17.24 -3.26 0.21
CA ASP A 345 -18.64 -3.36 0.65
C ASP A 345 -19.61 -3.89 -0.43
N GLY A 346 -19.09 -4.28 -1.60
CA GLY A 346 -19.83 -4.95 -2.64
C GLY A 346 -20.70 -4.04 -3.50
N ASP A 347 -20.41 -2.74 -3.53
CA ASP A 347 -21.14 -1.78 -4.35
C ASP A 347 -20.63 -1.72 -5.81
N GLY A 348 -19.50 -2.39 -6.09
CA GLY A 348 -18.87 -2.47 -7.41
C GLY A 348 -17.96 -1.29 -7.73
N LEU A 349 -17.58 -0.51 -6.71
CA LEU A 349 -16.62 0.58 -6.79
C LEU A 349 -15.40 0.26 -5.91
N GLY A 350 -14.22 0.64 -6.37
CA GLY A 350 -13.00 0.40 -5.60
C GLY A 350 -12.82 1.42 -4.49
N ASP A 351 -12.60 0.93 -3.27
CA ASP A 351 -12.22 1.73 -2.10
C ASP A 351 -10.71 1.75 -1.93
N LEU A 352 -10.18 2.86 -1.41
CA LEU A 352 -8.76 3.08 -1.24
C LEU A 352 -8.38 3.20 0.24
N PHE A 353 -7.46 2.35 0.69
CA PHE A 353 -6.84 2.48 2.00
C PHE A 353 -5.43 3.06 1.86
N VAL A 354 -5.07 4.00 2.76
CA VAL A 354 -3.75 4.62 2.80
C VAL A 354 -3.22 4.57 4.22
N THR A 355 -2.00 4.06 4.38
CA THR A 355 -1.34 3.94 5.69
C THR A 355 -0.66 5.25 6.11
N HIS A 356 -0.60 5.49 7.43
CA HIS A 356 -0.03 6.71 8.02
C HIS A 356 0.84 6.41 9.25
N LEU A 357 1.37 7.46 9.88
CA LEU A 357 2.13 7.37 11.13
C LEU A 357 1.26 6.91 12.31
N THR A 358 1.89 6.37 13.34
CA THR A 358 1.25 5.95 14.61
C THR A 358 0.41 7.07 15.25
N GLU A 359 0.83 8.33 15.10
CA GLU A 359 0.16 9.50 15.66
C GLU A 359 -1.06 9.95 14.84
N GLU A 360 -1.21 9.41 13.64
CA GLU A 360 -2.29 9.70 12.71
C GLU A 360 -3.25 8.50 12.63
N PHE A 361 -4.47 8.72 12.15
CA PHE A 361 -5.33 7.61 11.73
C PHE A 361 -5.06 7.32 10.27
N HIS A 362 -5.03 6.04 9.89
CA HIS A 362 -5.03 5.66 8.49
C HIS A 362 -6.26 6.24 7.78
N SER A 363 -6.18 6.48 6.49
CA SER A 363 -7.34 6.89 5.70
C SER A 363 -7.97 5.69 5.00
N PHE A 364 -9.29 5.63 5.04
CA PHE A 364 -10.09 4.68 4.28
C PHE A 364 -11.10 5.46 3.44
N PHE A 365 -10.70 5.73 2.20
CA PHE A 365 -11.49 6.48 1.24
C PHE A 365 -12.48 5.55 0.53
N ARG A 366 -13.76 5.66 0.89
CA ARG A 366 -14.83 4.96 0.18
C ARG A 366 -15.26 5.74 -1.03
N GLN A 367 -15.52 5.01 -2.11
CA GLN A 367 -16.07 5.57 -3.33
C GLN A 367 -17.59 5.39 -3.35
N ASP A 368 -18.33 6.27 -2.65
CA ASP A 368 -19.80 6.22 -2.62
C ASP A 368 -20.45 6.58 -3.98
N GLN A 369 -19.73 7.25 -4.84
CA GLN A 369 -20.11 7.59 -6.23
C GLN A 369 -18.86 7.52 -7.10
N ARG A 370 -19.02 7.06 -8.33
CA ARG A 370 -17.88 6.98 -9.27
C ARG A 370 -17.10 8.28 -9.32
N GLY A 371 -15.80 8.19 -9.06
CA GLY A 371 -14.87 9.30 -9.07
C GLY A 371 -14.96 10.26 -7.88
N LEU A 372 -15.77 9.97 -6.86
CA LEU A 372 -15.88 10.79 -5.65
C LEU A 372 -15.65 9.92 -4.41
N PHE A 373 -14.70 10.34 -3.59
CA PHE A 373 -14.24 9.60 -2.42
C PHE A 373 -14.48 10.35 -1.13
N THR A 374 -14.74 9.62 -0.06
CA THR A 374 -14.93 10.16 1.29
C THR A 374 -14.11 9.35 2.29
N ASP A 375 -13.23 9.99 3.05
CA ASP A 375 -12.50 9.31 4.12
C ASP A 375 -13.48 8.85 5.21
N SER A 376 -13.74 7.56 5.23
CA SER A 376 -14.73 6.87 6.07
C SER A 376 -14.10 6.09 7.22
N VAL A 377 -12.82 6.31 7.53
CA VAL A 377 -12.07 5.55 8.54
C VAL A 377 -12.77 5.50 9.90
N ALA A 378 -13.43 6.58 10.32
CA ALA A 378 -14.17 6.63 11.59
C ALA A 378 -15.37 5.66 11.65
N ARG A 379 -15.87 5.20 10.53
CA ARG A 379 -17.01 4.25 10.44
C ARG A 379 -16.56 2.83 10.13
N SER A 380 -15.32 2.67 9.69
CA SER A 380 -14.78 1.40 9.21
C SER A 380 -14.39 0.42 10.34
N GLY A 381 -14.32 0.85 11.61
CA GLY A 381 -13.79 0.03 12.70
C GLY A 381 -12.26 -0.03 12.78
N LEU A 382 -11.54 0.47 11.78
CA LEU A 382 -10.07 0.46 11.76
C LEU A 382 -9.44 1.32 12.87
N GLN A 383 -10.20 2.30 13.40
CA GLN A 383 -9.77 3.11 14.54
C GLN A 383 -9.94 2.40 15.89
N ASP A 384 -10.74 1.34 15.95
CA ASP A 384 -11.07 0.59 17.17
C ASP A 384 -10.00 -0.47 17.51
N ALA A 385 -8.94 -0.56 16.71
CA ALA A 385 -7.82 -1.45 16.97
C ALA A 385 -7.18 -1.17 18.36
N GLY A 386 -6.78 -2.22 19.04
CA GLY A 386 -6.19 -2.12 20.38
C GLY A 386 -4.87 -1.34 20.43
N TRP A 387 -4.25 -1.10 19.27
CA TRP A 387 -3.03 -0.29 19.11
C TRP A 387 -2.94 0.21 17.65
N ARG A 388 -2.08 1.21 17.42
CA ARG A 388 -1.82 1.78 16.10
C ARG A 388 -0.35 1.67 15.76
N GLY A 389 -0.04 1.26 14.54
CA GLY A 389 1.30 1.22 13.97
C GLY A 389 1.54 2.35 12.98
N THR A 390 2.80 2.63 12.68
CA THR A 390 3.23 3.37 11.51
C THR A 390 3.17 2.39 10.33
N GLY A 391 2.11 2.49 9.53
CA GLY A 391 1.83 1.52 8.47
C GLY A 391 2.64 1.78 7.22
N PHE A 392 3.04 0.69 6.57
CA PHE A 392 3.66 0.68 5.25
C PHE A 392 2.90 -0.26 4.33
N GLY A 393 3.42 -1.43 3.99
CA GLY A 393 2.73 -2.39 3.14
C GLY A 393 1.35 -2.72 3.68
N ALA A 394 0.35 -2.61 2.82
CA ALA A 394 -1.04 -2.95 3.10
C ALA A 394 -1.65 -3.62 1.89
N VAL A 395 -2.46 -4.65 2.10
CA VAL A 395 -3.17 -5.36 1.03
C VAL A 395 -4.61 -5.61 1.43
N PHE A 396 -5.51 -5.43 0.49
CA PHE A 396 -6.84 -6.00 0.54
C PHE A 396 -6.82 -7.35 -0.19
N ALA A 397 -7.20 -8.40 0.52
CA ALA A 397 -7.35 -9.75 -0.04
C ALA A 397 -8.42 -10.50 0.75
N ASP A 398 -9.22 -11.30 0.08
CA ASP A 398 -10.22 -12.16 0.71
C ASP A 398 -9.49 -13.40 1.27
N LEU A 399 -9.08 -13.29 2.54
CA LEU A 399 -8.16 -14.25 3.17
C LEU A 399 -8.87 -15.50 3.70
N ASP A 400 -10.16 -15.42 4.01
CA ASP A 400 -10.97 -16.55 4.48
C ASP A 400 -11.98 -17.04 3.44
N ALA A 401 -11.92 -16.48 2.24
CA ALA A 401 -12.76 -16.79 1.09
C ALA A 401 -14.28 -16.61 1.36
N ASP A 402 -14.66 -15.65 2.22
CA ASP A 402 -16.05 -15.35 2.53
C ASP A 402 -16.73 -14.43 1.51
N GLY A 403 -15.96 -13.90 0.57
CA GLY A 403 -16.37 -13.01 -0.52
C GLY A 403 -16.15 -11.53 -0.24
N TRP A 404 -15.37 -11.18 0.81
CA TRP A 404 -15.09 -9.81 1.20
C TRP A 404 -13.60 -9.59 1.45
N PRO A 405 -12.98 -8.58 0.83
CA PRO A 405 -11.58 -8.32 1.06
C PRO A 405 -11.28 -7.93 2.51
N ASP A 406 -10.40 -8.67 3.16
CA ASP A 406 -9.81 -8.38 4.46
C ASP A 406 -8.61 -7.44 4.30
N LEU A 407 -8.10 -6.89 5.41
CA LEU A 407 -6.93 -6.01 5.39
C LEU A 407 -5.77 -6.61 6.19
N ALA A 408 -4.64 -6.83 5.55
CA ALA A 408 -3.36 -7.10 6.20
C ALA A 408 -2.43 -5.89 6.06
N GLN A 409 -1.69 -5.55 7.13
CA GLN A 409 -0.80 -4.39 7.18
C GLN A 409 0.46 -4.71 7.96
N VAL A 410 1.62 -4.30 7.42
CA VAL A 410 2.90 -4.32 8.13
C VAL A 410 3.28 -2.93 8.63
N ASN A 411 3.96 -2.88 9.77
CA ASN A 411 4.28 -1.65 10.47
C ASN A 411 5.77 -1.57 10.82
N GLY A 412 6.26 -0.32 10.92
CA GLY A 412 7.61 -0.03 11.40
C GLY A 412 7.83 1.48 11.51
N LEU A 413 8.36 1.93 12.64
CA LEU A 413 8.58 3.35 12.90
C LEU A 413 9.58 3.97 11.92
N VAL A 414 9.43 5.28 11.71
CA VAL A 414 10.37 6.14 10.97
C VAL A 414 11.11 7.13 11.90
N ARG A 415 10.71 7.17 13.16
CA ARG A 415 11.35 7.96 14.21
C ARG A 415 11.68 7.07 15.38
N ARG A 416 12.74 7.38 16.09
CA ARG A 416 13.16 6.64 17.27
C ARG A 416 12.07 6.68 18.33
N ALA A 417 11.66 5.51 18.82
CA ALA A 417 10.76 5.39 19.97
C ALA A 417 11.46 4.80 21.19
N THR A 418 10.80 4.95 22.33
CA THR A 418 11.16 4.15 23.51
C THR A 418 10.80 2.70 23.21
N PRO A 419 11.70 1.73 23.43
CA PRO A 419 11.40 0.32 23.20
C PRO A 419 10.11 -0.09 23.90
N GLY A 420 9.21 -0.70 23.15
CA GLY A 420 7.96 -1.25 23.68
C GLY A 420 8.19 -2.57 24.46
N GLN A 421 7.13 -3.10 25.03
CA GLN A 421 7.15 -4.41 25.70
C GLN A 421 6.97 -5.59 24.74
N THR A 422 6.69 -5.34 23.46
CA THR A 422 6.50 -6.39 22.46
C THR A 422 7.85 -7.02 22.12
N PRO A 423 7.95 -8.34 22.11
CA PRO A 423 9.17 -9.01 21.67
C PRO A 423 9.54 -8.59 20.23
N VAL A 424 10.80 -8.28 20.04
CA VAL A 424 11.36 -8.03 18.71
C VAL A 424 11.60 -9.39 18.04
N GLY A 425 11.23 -9.50 16.77
CA GLY A 425 11.35 -10.73 16.03
C GLY A 425 12.80 -11.16 15.83
N ASP A 426 13.00 -12.46 15.69
CA ASP A 426 14.31 -13.04 15.48
C ASP A 426 14.94 -12.55 14.15
N GLY A 427 16.25 -12.27 14.20
CA GLY A 427 17.03 -11.85 13.05
C GLY A 427 16.96 -10.35 12.73
N VAL A 428 16.24 -9.55 13.53
CA VAL A 428 16.25 -8.08 13.42
C VAL A 428 17.58 -7.53 13.95
N ASP A 429 18.24 -6.68 13.15
CA ASP A 429 19.45 -5.99 13.57
C ASP A 429 19.19 -5.17 14.85
N PRO A 430 20.02 -5.27 15.89
CA PRO A 430 19.84 -4.57 17.17
C PRO A 430 19.69 -3.05 17.04
N TRP A 431 20.33 -2.44 16.03
CA TRP A 431 20.17 -1.01 15.77
C TRP A 431 18.76 -0.67 15.30
N TRP A 432 18.16 -1.52 14.45
CA TRP A 432 16.82 -1.35 13.92
C TRP A 432 15.71 -1.76 14.89
N ALA A 433 16.01 -2.56 15.90
CA ALA A 433 15.04 -3.06 16.89
C ALA A 433 14.18 -1.95 17.54
N ARG A 434 14.71 -0.73 17.67
CA ARG A 434 13.99 0.44 18.21
C ARG A 434 12.91 1.00 17.30
N TYR A 435 12.87 0.57 16.04
CA TYR A 435 11.87 0.95 15.04
C TYR A 435 10.85 -0.15 14.79
N ALA A 436 10.99 -1.31 15.46
CA ALA A 436 10.15 -2.47 15.24
C ALA A 436 8.74 -2.26 15.80
N GLN A 437 7.74 -2.67 15.03
CA GLN A 437 6.31 -2.70 15.39
C GLN A 437 5.66 -3.99 14.89
N ARG A 438 4.54 -4.38 15.50
CA ARG A 438 3.78 -5.56 15.06
C ARG A 438 3.00 -5.27 13.79
N ALA A 439 2.79 -6.27 12.97
CA ALA A 439 1.82 -6.24 11.87
C ALA A 439 0.38 -6.28 12.41
N GLN A 440 -0.59 -5.89 11.59
CA GLN A 440 -2.01 -5.90 11.92
C GLN A 440 -2.81 -6.66 10.87
N LEU A 441 -3.86 -7.33 11.34
CA LEU A 441 -4.78 -8.09 10.50
C LEU A 441 -6.22 -7.76 10.91
N PHE A 442 -7.04 -7.45 9.91
CA PHE A 442 -8.43 -7.05 10.12
C PHE A 442 -9.35 -7.86 9.21
N ALA A 443 -10.37 -8.48 9.80
CA ALA A 443 -11.42 -9.17 9.07
C ALA A 443 -12.56 -8.20 8.70
N ASN A 444 -12.98 -8.22 7.45
CA ASN A 444 -14.12 -7.45 6.93
C ASN A 444 -15.45 -8.17 7.23
N ASP A 445 -16.50 -7.43 7.54
CA ASP A 445 -17.84 -7.98 7.77
C ASP A 445 -18.78 -7.89 6.54
N GLY A 446 -18.21 -7.47 5.40
CA GLY A 446 -18.94 -7.33 4.14
C GLY A 446 -19.72 -6.01 4.00
N THR A 447 -19.50 -5.07 4.89
CA THR A 447 -20.10 -3.73 4.83
C THR A 447 -19.05 -2.62 4.80
N GLY A 448 -17.80 -2.97 4.53
CA GLY A 448 -16.65 -2.07 4.66
C GLY A 448 -16.30 -1.77 6.12
N ARG A 449 -16.71 -2.63 7.06
CA ARG A 449 -16.32 -2.55 8.47
C ARG A 449 -15.37 -3.67 8.81
N PHE A 450 -14.29 -3.29 9.46
CA PHE A 450 -13.17 -4.16 9.79
C PHE A 450 -13.08 -4.40 11.30
N ARG A 451 -12.73 -5.61 11.67
CA ARG A 451 -12.50 -6.02 13.05
C ARG A 451 -11.06 -6.49 13.20
N ASP A 452 -10.31 -5.90 14.13
CA ASP A 452 -8.95 -6.33 14.46
C ASP A 452 -8.94 -7.78 14.96
N ILE A 453 -8.22 -8.65 14.26
CA ILE A 453 -8.01 -10.07 14.59
C ILE A 453 -6.53 -10.38 14.84
N SER A 454 -5.68 -9.37 14.94
CA SER A 454 -4.23 -9.51 15.11
C SER A 454 -3.84 -10.40 16.30
N ALA A 455 -4.57 -10.26 17.43
CA ALA A 455 -4.30 -11.05 18.64
C ALA A 455 -4.50 -12.57 18.46
N ALA A 456 -5.34 -12.97 17.51
CA ALA A 456 -5.56 -14.37 17.15
C ALA A 456 -4.50 -14.90 16.16
N ASN A 457 -3.66 -14.04 15.63
CA ASN A 457 -2.71 -14.34 14.56
C ASN A 457 -1.25 -14.05 14.96
N PRO A 458 -0.73 -14.72 16.02
CA PRO A 458 0.62 -14.44 16.51
C PRO A 458 1.73 -14.75 15.49
N ALA A 459 1.50 -15.63 14.52
CA ALA A 459 2.46 -15.92 13.47
C ALA A 459 2.69 -14.73 12.54
N PHE A 460 1.68 -13.86 12.35
CA PHE A 460 1.80 -12.63 11.53
C PHE A 460 2.00 -11.39 12.41
N SER A 461 1.27 -11.30 13.54
CA SER A 461 1.15 -10.07 14.35
C SER A 461 1.80 -10.18 15.73
N GLY A 462 2.47 -11.31 16.08
CA GLY A 462 2.98 -11.55 17.44
C GLY A 462 4.32 -10.88 17.72
N GLU A 463 5.18 -10.78 16.72
CA GLU A 463 6.51 -10.20 16.82
C GLU A 463 6.56 -8.78 16.24
N ALA A 464 7.45 -7.96 16.77
CA ALA A 464 7.72 -6.65 16.24
C ALA A 464 8.86 -6.72 15.23
N LEU A 465 8.59 -6.31 14.00
CA LEU A 465 9.54 -6.20 12.88
C LEU A 465 9.56 -4.76 12.36
N VAL A 466 10.50 -4.41 11.51
CA VAL A 466 10.50 -3.10 10.85
C VAL A 466 9.89 -3.28 9.46
N GLY A 467 8.59 -3.58 9.44
CA GLY A 467 7.86 -3.90 8.22
C GLY A 467 7.86 -2.76 7.22
N ARG A 468 8.04 -3.11 5.93
CA ARG A 468 7.94 -2.17 4.82
C ARG A 468 7.08 -2.75 3.70
N SER A 469 7.54 -3.74 2.97
CA SER A 469 6.80 -4.34 1.87
C SER A 469 5.89 -5.48 2.34
N LEU A 470 4.79 -5.66 1.62
CA LEU A 470 3.84 -6.75 1.82
C LEU A 470 3.30 -7.16 0.46
N ALA A 471 3.63 -8.37 0.03
CA ALA A 471 3.11 -8.98 -1.19
C ALA A 471 2.12 -10.11 -0.85
N VAL A 472 1.13 -10.32 -1.72
CA VAL A 472 0.11 -11.36 -1.59
C VAL A 472 0.06 -12.22 -2.84
N GLY A 473 -0.07 -13.54 -2.66
CA GLY A 473 -0.23 -14.52 -3.73
C GLY A 473 -0.39 -15.93 -3.18
N ASP A 474 -0.96 -16.82 -3.96
CA ASP A 474 -1.18 -18.23 -3.62
C ASP A 474 0.09 -19.03 -3.94
N LEU A 475 0.98 -19.15 -2.94
CA LEU A 475 2.32 -19.73 -3.14
C LEU A 475 2.29 -21.27 -3.26
N ASP A 476 1.32 -21.94 -2.66
CA ASP A 476 1.26 -23.41 -2.71
C ASP A 476 0.12 -23.97 -3.59
N GLY A 477 -0.60 -23.08 -4.28
CA GLY A 477 -1.62 -23.45 -5.24
C GLY A 477 -2.91 -23.99 -4.62
N ASP A 478 -3.13 -23.76 -3.32
CA ASP A 478 -4.29 -24.26 -2.59
C ASP A 478 -5.53 -23.35 -2.67
N GLY A 479 -5.38 -22.20 -3.37
CA GLY A 479 -6.42 -21.21 -3.61
C GLY A 479 -6.60 -20.18 -2.49
N ALA A 480 -5.76 -20.21 -1.45
CA ALA A 480 -5.76 -19.20 -0.40
C ALA A 480 -4.58 -18.23 -0.59
N PRO A 481 -4.80 -16.94 -0.53
CA PRO A 481 -3.71 -15.97 -0.62
C PRO A 481 -2.78 -16.05 0.59
N ASP A 482 -1.48 -16.26 0.34
CA ASP A 482 -0.40 -16.20 1.31
C ASP A 482 0.21 -14.81 1.34
N LEU A 483 1.00 -14.50 2.38
CA LEU A 483 1.65 -13.21 2.55
C LEU A 483 3.18 -13.35 2.61
N VAL A 484 3.88 -12.46 1.89
CA VAL A 484 5.34 -12.32 1.98
C VAL A 484 5.66 -10.90 2.44
N THR A 485 6.43 -10.77 3.53
CA THR A 485 6.76 -9.47 4.13
C THR A 485 8.25 -9.16 4.07
N GLY A 486 8.59 -7.95 3.67
CA GLY A 486 9.94 -7.40 3.72
C GLY A 486 10.14 -6.48 4.92
N ASN A 487 11.28 -6.60 5.57
CA ASN A 487 11.59 -5.94 6.82
C ASN A 487 12.96 -5.27 6.76
N LEU A 488 13.06 -3.99 7.15
CA LEU A 488 14.35 -3.30 7.25
C LEU A 488 15.21 -3.89 8.35
N GLY A 489 16.49 -4.12 8.05
CA GLY A 489 17.42 -4.69 9.02
C GLY A 489 16.95 -6.03 9.58
N GLY A 490 16.16 -6.79 8.81
CA GLY A 490 15.55 -8.02 9.26
C GLY A 490 15.26 -9.01 8.12
N PRO A 491 14.83 -10.24 8.47
CA PRO A 491 14.53 -11.26 7.48
C PRO A 491 13.22 -10.98 6.75
N VAL A 492 13.13 -11.41 5.49
CA VAL A 492 11.85 -11.66 4.83
C VAL A 492 11.10 -12.73 5.61
N ARG A 493 9.77 -12.60 5.71
CA ARG A 493 8.91 -13.61 6.30
C ARG A 493 7.90 -14.10 5.27
N VAL A 494 7.61 -15.41 5.33
CA VAL A 494 6.60 -16.07 4.50
C VAL A 494 5.53 -16.62 5.42
N HIS A 495 4.31 -16.15 5.22
CA HIS A 495 3.16 -16.53 6.05
C HIS A 495 2.15 -17.29 5.19
N ARG A 496 2.06 -18.57 5.42
CA ARG A 496 1.08 -19.43 4.76
C ARG A 496 -0.30 -19.20 5.35
N ASN A 497 -1.30 -19.07 4.50
CA ASN A 497 -2.70 -19.02 4.89
C ASN A 497 -3.17 -20.42 5.35
N VAL A 498 -3.63 -20.49 6.59
CA VAL A 498 -4.12 -21.74 7.22
C VAL A 498 -5.53 -21.54 7.81
N VAL A 499 -6.32 -20.63 7.25
CA VAL A 499 -7.69 -20.39 7.71
C VAL A 499 -8.49 -21.67 7.73
N PRO A 500 -9.00 -22.10 8.90
CA PRO A 500 -9.80 -23.31 8.98
C PRO A 500 -11.21 -23.05 8.44
N ALA A 501 -11.72 -24.00 7.66
CA ALA A 501 -13.09 -23.95 7.12
C ALA A 501 -13.39 -22.67 6.32
N ARG A 502 -12.45 -22.25 5.49
CA ARG A 502 -12.63 -21.14 4.55
C ARG A 502 -13.78 -21.42 3.55
N GLY A 503 -14.29 -20.37 2.93
CA GLY A 503 -15.29 -20.45 1.88
C GLY A 503 -14.76 -21.09 0.60
N HIS A 504 -15.64 -21.25 -0.39
CA HIS A 504 -15.27 -21.59 -1.76
C HIS A 504 -14.53 -20.41 -2.40
N TRP A 505 -13.69 -20.70 -3.39
CA TRP A 505 -12.83 -19.71 -4.04
C TRP A 505 -12.77 -19.85 -5.56
N LEU A 506 -12.34 -18.80 -6.22
CA LEU A 506 -12.03 -18.78 -7.64
C LEU A 506 -10.76 -17.94 -7.86
N LYS A 507 -9.73 -18.54 -8.46
CA LYS A 507 -8.54 -17.81 -8.93
C LYS A 507 -8.65 -17.58 -10.43
N LEU A 508 -8.59 -16.31 -10.86
CA LEU A 508 -8.67 -15.93 -12.28
C LEU A 508 -7.34 -15.35 -12.75
N ARG A 509 -6.76 -15.94 -13.78
CA ARG A 509 -5.70 -15.33 -14.58
C ARG A 509 -6.31 -14.76 -15.86
N LEU A 510 -6.16 -13.46 -16.10
CA LEU A 510 -6.68 -12.75 -17.26
C LEU A 510 -5.53 -12.50 -18.23
N VAL A 511 -5.59 -13.06 -19.45
CA VAL A 511 -4.47 -12.97 -20.40
C VAL A 511 -4.92 -12.44 -21.74
N ASP A 512 -4.03 -11.67 -22.40
CA ASP A 512 -4.24 -11.17 -23.75
C ASP A 512 -3.36 -11.96 -24.76
N PRO A 513 -3.95 -12.87 -25.56
CA PRO A 513 -3.21 -13.62 -26.58
C PRO A 513 -2.57 -12.75 -27.66
N ALA A 514 -3.13 -11.56 -27.96
CA ALA A 514 -2.56 -10.62 -28.91
C ALA A 514 -1.27 -9.99 -28.39
N ALA A 515 -1.17 -9.85 -27.06
CA ALA A 515 0.02 -9.41 -26.34
C ALA A 515 0.87 -10.60 -25.83
N GLY A 516 1.00 -11.67 -26.58
CA GLY A 516 1.86 -12.80 -26.23
C GLY A 516 1.34 -13.75 -25.17
N GLY A 517 0.15 -13.56 -24.68
CA GLY A 517 -0.36 -14.25 -23.51
C GLY A 517 0.00 -13.55 -22.21
N ARG A 518 0.43 -12.28 -22.29
CA ARG A 518 0.69 -11.42 -21.15
C ARG A 518 -0.52 -11.31 -20.24
N ASP A 519 -0.27 -11.22 -18.92
CA ASP A 519 -1.29 -10.88 -17.95
C ASP A 519 -1.86 -9.49 -18.23
N ALA A 520 -3.18 -9.37 -18.24
CA ALA A 520 -3.90 -8.18 -18.64
C ALA A 520 -3.95 -7.16 -17.48
N ILE A 521 -2.79 -6.64 -17.06
CA ILE A 521 -2.69 -5.62 -16.00
C ILE A 521 -3.60 -4.43 -16.35
N GLY A 522 -4.42 -4.00 -15.39
CA GLY A 522 -5.46 -3.00 -15.58
C GLY A 522 -6.84 -3.56 -15.99
N ALA A 523 -6.96 -4.88 -16.19
CA ALA A 523 -8.27 -5.50 -16.42
C ALA A 523 -9.09 -5.57 -15.14
N GLU A 524 -10.40 -5.36 -15.28
CA GLU A 524 -11.38 -5.56 -14.21
C GLU A 524 -12.22 -6.80 -14.49
N ALA A 525 -12.55 -7.54 -13.44
CA ALA A 525 -13.48 -8.65 -13.53
C ALA A 525 -14.63 -8.48 -12.55
N VAL A 526 -15.84 -8.89 -12.97
CA VAL A 526 -16.99 -9.02 -12.10
C VAL A 526 -17.47 -10.46 -12.15
N VAL A 527 -17.29 -11.18 -11.04
CA VAL A 527 -17.79 -12.56 -10.87
C VAL A 527 -19.18 -12.52 -10.25
N VAL A 528 -20.12 -13.26 -10.84
CA VAL A 528 -21.48 -13.41 -10.32
C VAL A 528 -21.62 -14.78 -9.69
N ALA A 529 -21.76 -14.83 -8.36
CA ALA A 529 -21.94 -16.06 -7.58
C ALA A 529 -23.00 -15.85 -6.49
N GLY A 530 -23.89 -16.80 -6.28
CA GLY A 530 -24.95 -16.71 -5.26
C GLY A 530 -25.86 -15.49 -5.35
N GLY A 531 -25.94 -14.86 -6.53
CA GLY A 531 -26.68 -13.61 -6.72
C GLY A 531 -25.93 -12.34 -6.31
N ARG A 532 -24.69 -12.47 -5.82
CA ARG A 532 -23.76 -11.34 -5.54
C ARG A 532 -22.85 -11.07 -6.74
N ARG A 533 -22.33 -9.86 -6.80
CA ARG A 533 -21.34 -9.41 -7.78
C ARG A 533 -20.04 -9.12 -7.02
N HIS A 534 -18.97 -9.79 -7.39
CA HIS A 534 -17.64 -9.59 -6.82
C HIS A 534 -16.79 -8.87 -7.86
N TRP A 535 -16.49 -7.60 -7.63
CA TRP A 535 -15.60 -6.82 -8.47
C TRP A 535 -14.14 -7.01 -8.03
N ALA A 536 -13.23 -7.10 -8.96
CA ALA A 536 -11.79 -7.15 -8.71
C ALA A 536 -11.00 -6.52 -9.86
N LEU A 537 -9.87 -5.88 -9.52
CA LEU A 537 -8.94 -5.25 -10.46
C LEU A 537 -7.62 -6.03 -10.48
N LEU A 538 -7.14 -6.36 -11.68
CA LEU A 538 -5.82 -6.95 -11.86
C LEU A 538 -4.75 -5.86 -11.89
N GLN A 539 -4.25 -5.47 -10.72
CA GLN A 539 -3.16 -4.50 -10.55
C GLN A 539 -2.19 -5.01 -9.47
N PRO A 540 -1.13 -5.72 -9.88
CA PRO A 540 -0.19 -6.30 -8.91
C PRO A 540 0.66 -5.26 -8.19
N ALA A 541 0.86 -4.08 -8.76
CA ALA A 541 1.71 -3.03 -8.20
C ALA A 541 0.90 -2.07 -7.29
N THR A 542 0.34 -2.59 -6.21
CA THR A 542 -0.24 -1.84 -5.09
C THR A 542 0.59 -2.07 -3.82
N SER A 543 0.07 -1.75 -2.62
CA SER A 543 0.81 -1.87 -1.36
C SER A 543 1.94 -0.83 -1.23
N TYR A 544 3.07 -1.24 -0.68
CA TYR A 544 4.29 -0.44 -0.56
C TYR A 544 5.46 -1.24 -1.11
N LEU A 545 6.08 -0.75 -2.19
CA LEU A 545 7.29 -1.34 -2.81
C LEU A 545 7.13 -2.81 -3.23
N SER A 546 5.91 -3.24 -3.55
CA SER A 546 5.61 -4.65 -3.77
C SER A 546 4.91 -4.89 -5.10
N SER A 547 5.10 -6.09 -5.63
CA SER A 547 4.32 -6.65 -6.73
C SER A 547 3.69 -7.96 -6.29
N HIS A 548 2.38 -8.07 -6.43
CA HIS A 548 1.59 -9.23 -6.06
C HIS A 548 1.56 -10.28 -7.18
N GLU A 549 1.01 -11.46 -6.89
CA GLU A 549 0.64 -12.41 -7.95
C GLU A 549 -0.26 -11.74 -8.98
N PRO A 550 0.01 -11.88 -10.30
CA PRO A 550 -0.83 -11.31 -11.35
C PRO A 550 -2.09 -12.17 -11.60
N ALA A 551 -2.85 -12.42 -10.53
CA ALA A 551 -4.11 -13.16 -10.54
C ALA A 551 -5.14 -12.51 -9.62
N LEU A 552 -6.43 -12.73 -9.90
CA LEU A 552 -7.51 -12.29 -9.04
C LEU A 552 -7.94 -13.44 -8.14
N HIS A 553 -7.88 -13.24 -6.83
CA HIS A 553 -8.39 -14.17 -5.82
C HIS A 553 -9.75 -13.70 -5.35
N ILE A 554 -10.77 -14.50 -5.55
CA ILE A 554 -12.17 -14.15 -5.25
C ILE A 554 -12.78 -15.25 -4.41
N GLY A 555 -13.15 -14.94 -3.17
CA GLY A 555 -13.94 -15.82 -2.33
C GLY A 555 -15.39 -15.84 -2.80
N LEU A 556 -15.98 -17.02 -2.74
CA LEU A 556 -17.36 -17.25 -3.12
C LEU A 556 -18.23 -17.62 -1.90
N GLY A 557 -17.63 -17.64 -0.71
CA GLY A 557 -18.31 -18.01 0.52
C GLY A 557 -18.86 -19.43 0.48
N LYS A 558 -20.17 -19.58 0.51
CA LYS A 558 -20.88 -20.89 0.49
C LYS A 558 -21.25 -21.37 -0.91
N ASP A 559 -21.01 -20.57 -1.93
CA ASP A 559 -21.48 -20.86 -3.28
C ASP A 559 -20.52 -21.84 -3.98
N PRO A 560 -20.97 -23.05 -4.36
CA PRO A 560 -20.10 -24.07 -4.95
C PRO A 560 -19.76 -23.81 -6.42
N GLY A 561 -20.07 -22.61 -6.93
CA GLY A 561 -19.82 -22.22 -8.30
C GLY A 561 -20.26 -20.79 -8.57
N TYR A 562 -19.96 -20.33 -9.75
CA TYR A 562 -20.29 -18.98 -10.23
C TYR A 562 -21.08 -19.04 -11.55
N ALA A 563 -21.93 -18.05 -11.76
CA ALA A 563 -22.83 -18.03 -12.93
C ALA A 563 -22.16 -17.45 -14.18
N THR A 564 -21.39 -16.37 -14.02
CA THR A 564 -20.69 -15.67 -15.12
C THR A 564 -19.48 -14.91 -14.60
N VAL A 565 -18.52 -14.63 -15.50
CA VAL A 565 -17.49 -13.61 -15.31
C VAL A 565 -17.62 -12.56 -16.41
N GLU A 566 -17.72 -11.30 -16.04
CA GLU A 566 -17.65 -10.16 -16.96
C GLU A 566 -16.25 -9.53 -16.82
N VAL A 567 -15.52 -9.40 -17.94
CA VAL A 567 -14.18 -8.81 -17.94
C VAL A 567 -14.20 -7.54 -18.79
N SER A 568 -13.72 -6.45 -18.18
CA SER A 568 -13.35 -5.20 -18.87
C SER A 568 -11.84 -5.24 -19.11
N TRP A 569 -11.43 -5.35 -20.37
CA TRP A 569 -10.02 -5.43 -20.74
C TRP A 569 -9.38 -4.03 -20.78
N PRO A 570 -8.05 -3.90 -20.66
CA PRO A 570 -7.37 -2.58 -20.63
C PRO A 570 -7.64 -1.72 -21.88
N ASP A 571 -7.88 -2.33 -23.03
CA ASP A 571 -8.25 -1.61 -24.28
C ASP A 571 -9.70 -1.11 -24.31
N GLY A 572 -10.46 -1.31 -23.20
CA GLY A 572 -11.85 -0.91 -23.07
C GLY A 572 -12.88 -1.90 -23.66
N THR A 573 -12.44 -3.01 -24.26
CA THR A 573 -13.37 -4.05 -24.70
C THR A 573 -13.92 -4.83 -23.52
N LYS A 574 -15.19 -5.31 -23.64
CA LYS A 574 -15.85 -6.07 -22.58
C LYS A 574 -16.31 -7.42 -23.09
N GLU A 575 -16.06 -8.44 -22.28
CA GLU A 575 -16.46 -9.81 -22.61
C GLU A 575 -17.15 -10.48 -21.42
N ARG A 576 -18.04 -11.40 -21.71
CA ARG A 576 -18.70 -12.26 -20.74
C ARG A 576 -18.31 -13.71 -20.99
N PHE A 577 -17.90 -14.38 -19.93
CA PHE A 577 -17.56 -15.79 -19.90
C PHE A 577 -18.61 -16.58 -19.14
N ALA A 578 -18.79 -17.84 -19.52
CA ALA A 578 -19.70 -18.75 -18.84
C ALA A 578 -19.22 -19.04 -17.42
N GLY A 579 -20.14 -19.35 -16.53
CA GLY A 579 -19.86 -19.79 -15.18
C GLY A 579 -19.22 -21.18 -15.11
N GLY A 580 -18.85 -21.56 -13.91
CA GLY A 580 -18.17 -22.82 -13.60
C GLY A 580 -18.31 -23.23 -12.13
N THR A 581 -17.62 -24.28 -11.76
CA THR A 581 -17.49 -24.74 -10.38
C THR A 581 -16.50 -23.86 -9.61
N ALA A 582 -16.71 -23.71 -8.32
CA ALA A 582 -15.75 -23.13 -7.39
C ALA A 582 -14.53 -24.03 -7.17
N ASP A 583 -13.60 -23.57 -6.33
CA ASP A 583 -12.34 -24.22 -5.97
C ASP A 583 -11.49 -24.55 -7.21
N ALA A 584 -11.35 -23.55 -8.08
CA ALA A 584 -10.69 -23.70 -9.36
C ALA A 584 -9.84 -22.48 -9.74
N SER A 585 -8.71 -22.77 -10.38
CA SER A 585 -7.91 -21.77 -11.10
C SER A 585 -8.31 -21.76 -12.57
N VAL A 586 -8.70 -20.61 -13.11
CA VAL A 586 -9.24 -20.48 -14.46
C VAL A 586 -8.46 -19.40 -15.22
N VAL A 587 -8.03 -19.71 -16.44
CA VAL A 587 -7.41 -18.76 -17.36
C VAL A 587 -8.46 -18.25 -18.35
N LEU A 588 -8.80 -16.97 -18.26
CA LEU A 588 -9.68 -16.30 -19.21
C LEU A 588 -8.82 -15.59 -20.26
N ARG A 589 -9.10 -15.90 -21.52
CA ARG A 589 -8.35 -15.37 -22.67
C ARG A 589 -9.20 -14.35 -23.41
N LYS A 590 -8.67 -13.14 -23.60
CA LYS A 590 -9.31 -12.10 -24.42
C LYS A 590 -9.63 -12.63 -25.82
N GLY A 591 -10.80 -12.31 -26.32
CA GLY A 591 -11.29 -12.77 -27.63
C GLY A 591 -12.00 -14.13 -27.62
N THR A 592 -12.06 -14.84 -26.46
CA THR A 592 -12.77 -16.12 -26.36
C THR A 592 -14.12 -16.03 -25.63
N GLY A 593 -14.40 -14.91 -25.00
CA GLY A 593 -15.69 -14.62 -24.39
C GLY A 593 -16.75 -14.15 -25.41
N THR A 594 -17.96 -13.99 -24.93
CA THR A 594 -19.02 -13.34 -25.71
C THR A 594 -18.93 -11.83 -25.50
N ARG A 595 -18.85 -11.04 -26.57
CA ARG A 595 -18.83 -9.58 -26.44
C ARG A 595 -20.06 -9.11 -25.64
N ALA A 596 -19.81 -8.41 -24.54
CA ALA A 596 -20.86 -7.72 -23.83
C ALA A 596 -21.16 -6.40 -24.59
N THR A 597 -22.43 -6.16 -24.87
CA THR A 597 -22.87 -4.85 -25.38
C THR A 597 -22.70 -3.82 -24.26
N PRO A 598 -22.22 -2.60 -24.56
CA PRO A 598 -22.03 -1.53 -23.59
C PRO A 598 -23.29 -1.20 -22.79
#